data_8b8fd18363dbfcc1991b6f0a0d64a823
#
_entry.id   8b8fd18363dbfcc1991b6f0a0d64a823
#
_cell.length_a   1.000
_cell.length_b   1.000
_cell.length_c   1.000
_cell.angle_alpha   90.00
_cell.angle_beta   90.00
_cell.angle_gamma   90.00
#
_symmetry.space_group_name_H-M   'P 1'
#
loop_
_entity.id
_entity.type
_entity.pdbx_description
1 polymer ?
#
loop_
_entity_poly.entity_id
_entity_poly.type
_entity_poly.pdbx_seq_one_letter_code
_entity_poly.pdbx_strand_id
1 'polypeptide(L)'
;MRLLTYILVILLLLPVKAKGEGADTPVEPLLLYKAKQDVRCHQWVDSIMNKLTLKEKVGQLFIYTIAPVDTKRNQLLLKDAVDTYKVGGLLFSGGKMQTQAELTNQAQRMAKLPLMITFDGEWGLAMRLRGTPVFPRNMVLGCIQDNKLIYEYGREMARQCAQLGVQVNFAPVADVNINPKNPVINTRSFGEDPVRVADKVVAYASGLESGGVLSVCKHFPGHGDTDVDSHKALPVLPFTRERLDTV
;
A
#
# COMPACT_ATOMS: atom_id res chain seq x y z
N MET A 1 12.49 48.64 0.84
CA MET A 1 11.55 47.53 0.69
C MET A 1 11.45 46.94 -0.71
N ARG A 2 11.68 47.67 -1.80
CA ARG A 2 11.57 47.10 -3.17
C ARG A 2 12.78 46.25 -3.64
N LEU A 3 13.96 46.43 -3.06
CA LEU A 3 15.18 45.72 -3.45
C LEU A 3 15.19 44.26 -2.94
N LEU A 4 14.62 43.99 -1.75
CA LEU A 4 14.54 42.62 -1.19
C LEU A 4 13.57 41.71 -1.98
N THR A 5 12.51 42.28 -2.57
CA THR A 5 11.52 41.51 -3.33
C THR A 5 12.10 40.99 -4.65
N TYR A 6 13.01 41.71 -5.28
CA TYR A 6 13.68 41.27 -6.52
C TYR A 6 14.75 40.20 -6.27
N ILE A 7 15.41 40.20 -5.12
CA ILE A 7 16.40 39.17 -4.76
C ILE A 7 15.70 37.83 -4.50
N LEU A 8 14.51 37.83 -3.91
CA LEU A 8 13.73 36.61 -3.66
C LEU A 8 13.21 35.95 -4.95
N VAL A 9 12.84 36.76 -5.95
CA VAL A 9 12.36 36.29 -7.26
C VAL A 9 13.50 35.73 -8.11
N ILE A 10 14.71 36.29 -8.01
CA ILE A 10 15.89 35.82 -8.75
C ILE A 10 16.41 34.49 -8.18
N LEU A 11 16.28 34.24 -6.85
CA LEU A 11 16.65 32.98 -6.23
C LEU A 11 15.71 31.81 -6.63
N LEU A 12 14.45 32.09 -7.03
CA LEU A 12 13.49 31.12 -7.51
C LEU A 12 13.69 30.71 -8.98
N LEU A 13 14.52 31.44 -9.74
CA LEU A 13 14.80 31.22 -11.15
C LEU A 13 16.16 30.56 -11.44
N LEU A 14 16.93 30.23 -10.40
CA LEU A 14 18.15 29.47 -10.60
C LEU A 14 17.79 28.02 -11.00
N PRO A 15 18.26 27.54 -12.15
CA PRO A 15 18.04 26.15 -12.52
C PRO A 15 18.76 25.26 -11.51
N VAL A 16 18.01 24.50 -10.71
CA VAL A 16 18.55 23.39 -9.96
C VAL A 16 19.09 22.40 -11.00
N LYS A 17 20.40 22.39 -11.24
CA LYS A 17 21.06 21.34 -12.00
C LYS A 17 20.88 20.05 -11.19
N ALA A 18 19.86 19.28 -11.51
CA ALA A 18 19.80 17.89 -11.12
C ALA A 18 20.99 17.20 -11.79
N LYS A 19 22.02 16.85 -11.02
CA LYS A 19 23.04 15.91 -11.47
C LYS A 19 22.33 14.57 -11.68
N GLY A 20 22.11 14.21 -12.92
CA GLY A 20 21.74 12.87 -13.34
C GLY A 20 22.96 11.97 -13.16
N GLU A 21 23.11 11.40 -12.00
CA GLU A 21 23.85 10.16 -11.82
C GLU A 21 22.80 9.08 -11.74
N GLY A 22 22.68 8.27 -12.79
CA GLY A 22 22.04 6.97 -12.76
C GLY A 22 22.87 6.07 -11.84
N ALA A 23 22.72 6.27 -10.55
CA ALA A 23 23.20 5.30 -9.59
C ALA A 23 22.14 4.18 -9.59
N ASP A 24 22.56 2.98 -10.02
CA ASP A 24 21.91 1.74 -9.61
C ASP A 24 21.82 1.77 -8.09
N THR A 25 20.69 2.26 -7.56
CA THR A 25 20.42 2.14 -6.14
C THR A 25 20.31 0.65 -5.87
N PRO A 26 21.17 0.06 -5.02
CA PRO A 26 21.04 -1.35 -4.70
C PRO A 26 19.64 -1.58 -4.18
N VAL A 27 18.86 -2.44 -4.85
CA VAL A 27 17.55 -2.85 -4.35
C VAL A 27 17.81 -3.60 -3.05
N GLU A 28 17.55 -2.94 -1.92
CA GLU A 28 17.65 -3.58 -0.62
C GLU A 28 16.70 -4.80 -0.60
N PRO A 29 17.14 -5.97 -0.09
CA PRO A 29 16.28 -7.14 0.00
C PRO A 29 15.00 -6.81 0.76
N LEU A 30 13.85 -7.27 0.24
CA LEU A 30 12.55 -7.08 0.85
C LEU A 30 12.55 -7.49 2.33
N LEU A 31 11.81 -6.76 3.17
CA LEU A 31 11.73 -7.02 4.61
C LEU A 31 11.36 -8.48 4.93
N LEU A 32 10.40 -9.05 4.19
CA LEU A 32 10.01 -10.46 4.34
C LEU A 32 11.15 -11.43 3.98
N TYR A 33 11.98 -11.10 3.00
CA TYR A 33 13.13 -11.93 2.64
C TYR A 33 14.20 -11.92 3.74
N LYS A 34 14.48 -10.75 4.32
CA LYS A 34 15.38 -10.62 5.48
C LYS A 34 14.86 -11.40 6.69
N ALA A 35 13.57 -11.27 7.00
CA ALA A 35 12.92 -11.98 8.10
C ALA A 35 12.95 -13.51 7.91
N LYS A 36 12.76 -13.99 6.68
CA LYS A 36 12.83 -15.41 6.35
C LYS A 36 14.20 -16.04 6.60
N GLN A 37 15.26 -15.25 6.62
CA GLN A 37 16.63 -15.71 6.89
C GLN A 37 17.07 -15.50 8.34
N ASP A 38 16.30 -14.79 9.16
CA ASP A 38 16.65 -14.51 10.56
C ASP A 38 16.22 -15.67 11.47
N VAL A 39 17.21 -16.37 12.02
CA VAL A 39 16.98 -17.49 12.95
C VAL A 39 16.16 -17.06 14.18
N ARG A 40 16.32 -15.81 14.66
CA ARG A 40 15.55 -15.30 15.80
C ARG A 40 14.08 -15.13 15.43
N CYS A 41 13.79 -14.75 14.19
CA CYS A 41 12.42 -14.69 13.68
C CYS A 41 11.76 -16.08 13.72
N HIS A 42 12.44 -17.11 13.24
CA HIS A 42 11.95 -18.50 13.30
C HIS A 42 11.72 -18.96 14.73
N GLN A 43 12.67 -18.77 15.62
CA GLN A 43 12.54 -19.13 17.04
C GLN A 43 11.34 -18.42 17.70
N TRP A 44 11.13 -17.15 17.39
CA TRP A 44 9.98 -16.39 17.87
C TRP A 44 8.67 -16.98 17.34
N VAL A 45 8.57 -17.23 16.03
CA VAL A 45 7.39 -17.84 15.38
C VAL A 45 7.07 -19.19 16.03
N ASP A 46 8.05 -20.07 16.18
CA ASP A 46 7.86 -21.40 16.80
C ASP A 46 7.36 -21.27 18.24
N SER A 47 7.92 -20.34 19.01
CA SER A 47 7.52 -20.09 20.39
C SER A 47 6.04 -19.66 20.52
N ILE A 48 5.54 -18.90 19.54
CA ILE A 48 4.14 -18.48 19.47
C ILE A 48 3.26 -19.62 18.97
N MET A 49 3.65 -20.27 17.86
CA MET A 49 2.88 -21.36 17.26
C MET A 49 2.64 -22.52 18.22
N ASN A 50 3.59 -22.83 19.11
CA ASN A 50 3.46 -23.89 20.11
C ASN A 50 2.48 -23.54 21.25
N LYS A 51 2.15 -22.26 21.43
CA LYS A 51 1.23 -21.77 22.49
C LYS A 51 -0.19 -21.54 21.99
N LEU A 52 -0.37 -21.40 20.68
CA LEU A 52 -1.68 -21.11 20.09
C LEU A 52 -2.51 -22.39 19.92
N THR A 53 -3.80 -22.31 20.29
CA THR A 53 -4.81 -23.28 19.91
C THR A 53 -5.05 -23.27 18.39
N LEU A 54 -5.66 -24.33 17.85
CA LEU A 54 -6.03 -24.35 16.42
C LEU A 54 -6.94 -23.18 16.05
N LYS A 55 -7.92 -22.85 16.91
CA LYS A 55 -8.82 -21.71 16.69
C LYS A 55 -8.04 -20.39 16.60
N GLU A 56 -7.09 -20.15 17.48
CA GLU A 56 -6.25 -18.95 17.46
C GLU A 56 -5.35 -18.91 16.22
N LYS A 57 -4.76 -20.05 15.82
CA LYS A 57 -3.98 -20.17 14.57
C LYS A 57 -4.81 -19.81 13.34
N VAL A 58 -6.05 -20.32 13.27
CA VAL A 58 -6.98 -19.98 12.18
C VAL A 58 -7.32 -18.49 12.22
N GLY A 59 -7.57 -17.91 13.40
CA GLY A 59 -7.80 -16.47 13.55
C GLY A 59 -6.68 -15.61 12.96
N GLN A 60 -5.42 -16.03 13.15
CA GLN A 60 -4.26 -15.30 12.61
C GLN A 60 -4.20 -15.23 11.07
N LEU A 61 -4.96 -16.06 10.37
CA LEU A 61 -5.04 -16.03 8.89
C LEU A 61 -6.02 -14.95 8.37
N PHE A 62 -6.76 -14.27 9.26
CA PHE A 62 -7.77 -13.29 8.86
C PHE A 62 -7.32 -11.86 9.16
N ILE A 63 -7.57 -10.98 8.19
CA ILE A 63 -7.54 -9.53 8.35
C ILE A 63 -8.99 -9.05 8.37
N TYR A 64 -9.43 -8.45 9.47
CA TYR A 64 -10.79 -7.98 9.63
C TYR A 64 -10.93 -6.53 9.18
N THR A 65 -11.90 -6.25 8.32
CA THR A 65 -12.18 -4.88 7.85
C THR A 65 -13.05 -4.15 8.86
N ILE A 66 -12.62 -2.96 9.28
CA ILE A 66 -13.33 -2.12 10.23
C ILE A 66 -13.34 -0.66 9.78
N ALA A 67 -14.48 0.01 9.97
CA ALA A 67 -14.56 1.44 9.69
C ALA A 67 -13.92 2.25 10.83
N PRO A 68 -13.11 3.29 10.56
CA PRO A 68 -12.55 4.17 11.59
C PRO A 68 -13.58 5.20 12.04
N VAL A 69 -14.62 4.71 12.73
CA VAL A 69 -15.70 5.49 13.35
C VAL A 69 -15.89 5.07 14.81
N ASP A 70 -16.09 6.04 15.69
CA ASP A 70 -16.32 5.78 17.11
C ASP A 70 -17.82 5.63 17.37
N THR A 71 -18.32 4.41 17.28
CA THR A 71 -19.70 4.03 17.62
C THR A 71 -19.69 2.80 18.50
N LYS A 72 -20.70 2.64 19.36
CA LYS A 72 -20.86 1.44 20.21
C LYS A 72 -20.79 0.13 19.40
N ARG A 73 -21.45 0.11 18.24
CA ARG A 73 -21.43 -1.04 17.32
C ARG A 73 -20.02 -1.34 16.86
N ASN A 74 -19.27 -0.32 16.44
CA ASN A 74 -17.91 -0.49 15.93
C ASN A 74 -16.93 -0.96 17.01
N GLN A 75 -17.09 -0.46 18.23
CA GLN A 75 -16.33 -0.91 19.40
C GLN A 75 -16.58 -2.40 19.71
N LEU A 76 -17.83 -2.87 19.61
CA LEU A 76 -18.15 -4.29 19.75
C LEU A 76 -17.52 -5.14 18.65
N LEU A 77 -17.60 -4.70 17.38
CA LEU A 77 -16.97 -5.40 16.26
C LEU A 77 -15.46 -5.49 16.43
N LEU A 78 -14.81 -4.40 16.86
CA LEU A 78 -13.37 -4.41 17.16
C LEU A 78 -13.02 -5.41 18.26
N LYS A 79 -13.81 -5.39 19.35
CA LYS A 79 -13.63 -6.33 20.47
C LYS A 79 -13.79 -7.78 20.00
N ASP A 80 -14.83 -8.08 19.26
CA ASP A 80 -15.07 -9.43 18.75
C ASP A 80 -13.94 -9.89 17.84
N ALA A 81 -13.48 -9.06 16.90
CA ALA A 81 -12.36 -9.38 16.03
C ALA A 81 -11.09 -9.74 16.82
N VAL A 82 -10.74 -8.89 17.80
CA VAL A 82 -9.47 -9.02 18.54
C VAL A 82 -9.57 -10.06 19.65
N ASP A 83 -10.62 -10.02 20.49
CA ASP A 83 -10.73 -10.86 21.69
C ASP A 83 -11.37 -12.23 21.41
N THR A 84 -12.39 -12.29 20.56
CA THR A 84 -13.13 -13.52 20.31
C THR A 84 -12.52 -14.34 19.18
N TYR A 85 -12.25 -13.69 18.03
CA TYR A 85 -11.73 -14.35 16.85
C TYR A 85 -10.21 -14.38 16.77
N LYS A 86 -9.50 -13.56 17.55
CA LYS A 86 -8.03 -13.48 17.57
C LYS A 86 -7.44 -13.28 16.16
N VAL A 87 -8.04 -12.36 15.40
CA VAL A 87 -7.59 -12.06 14.02
C VAL A 87 -6.14 -11.64 13.98
N GLY A 88 -5.44 -11.96 12.89
CA GLY A 88 -4.03 -11.59 12.69
C GLY A 88 -3.84 -10.13 12.31
N GLY A 89 -4.86 -9.47 11.80
CA GLY A 89 -4.75 -8.06 11.41
C GLY A 89 -6.07 -7.34 11.24
N LEU A 90 -5.95 -6.04 11.00
CA LEU A 90 -7.08 -5.14 10.72
C LEU A 90 -6.82 -4.37 9.42
N LEU A 91 -7.88 -4.20 8.63
CA LEU A 91 -7.94 -3.28 7.49
C LEU A 91 -8.90 -2.15 7.83
N PHE A 92 -8.41 -0.91 7.83
CA PHE A 92 -9.27 0.24 8.03
C PHE A 92 -9.87 0.72 6.69
N SER A 93 -11.21 0.73 6.60
CA SER A 93 -11.94 1.37 5.51
C SER A 93 -11.97 2.90 5.67
N GLY A 94 -12.67 3.63 4.82
CA GLY A 94 -12.62 5.10 4.85
C GLY A 94 -13.14 5.77 6.13
N GLY A 95 -12.48 6.87 6.56
CA GLY A 95 -12.88 7.62 7.75
C GLY A 95 -11.98 8.81 8.08
N LYS A 96 -11.79 9.08 9.38
CA LYS A 96 -10.89 10.13 9.88
C LYS A 96 -9.55 9.51 10.33
N MET A 97 -8.45 10.17 9.99
CA MET A 97 -7.10 9.77 10.35
C MET A 97 -6.94 9.58 11.89
N GLN A 98 -7.41 10.55 12.67
CA GLN A 98 -7.29 10.51 14.12
C GLN A 98 -8.03 9.30 14.71
N THR A 99 -9.27 9.04 14.27
CA THR A 99 -10.06 7.91 14.76
C THR A 99 -9.42 6.57 14.40
N GLN A 100 -8.80 6.45 13.22
CA GLN A 100 -8.02 5.25 12.90
C GLN A 100 -6.86 5.05 13.88
N ALA A 101 -6.07 6.09 14.15
CA ALA A 101 -4.95 6.00 15.09
C ALA A 101 -5.40 5.57 16.49
N GLU A 102 -6.52 6.13 16.99
CA GLU A 102 -7.11 5.78 18.28
C GLU A 102 -7.54 4.30 18.33
N LEU A 103 -8.28 3.84 17.31
CA LEU A 103 -8.72 2.44 17.19
C LEU A 103 -7.55 1.47 17.00
N THR A 104 -6.51 1.85 16.23
CA THR A 104 -5.29 1.07 16.10
C THR A 104 -4.64 0.86 17.48
N ASN A 105 -4.43 1.94 18.22
CA ASN A 105 -3.84 1.86 19.55
C ASN A 105 -4.70 1.04 20.54
N GLN A 106 -6.00 1.18 20.45
CA GLN A 106 -6.94 0.39 21.27
C GLN A 106 -6.83 -1.11 20.92
N ALA A 107 -6.88 -1.46 19.65
CA ALA A 107 -6.77 -2.84 19.17
C ALA A 107 -5.45 -3.49 19.60
N GLN A 108 -4.33 -2.79 19.43
CA GLN A 108 -3.01 -3.28 19.82
C GLN A 108 -2.90 -3.52 21.34
N ARG A 109 -3.52 -2.68 22.16
CA ARG A 109 -3.55 -2.91 23.63
C ARG A 109 -4.40 -4.11 24.04
N MET A 110 -5.45 -4.44 23.27
CA MET A 110 -6.33 -5.58 23.53
C MET A 110 -5.73 -6.90 23.03
N ALA A 111 -4.94 -6.85 21.97
CA ALA A 111 -4.41 -8.03 21.31
C ALA A 111 -3.32 -8.74 22.13
N LYS A 112 -3.39 -10.08 22.20
CA LYS A 112 -2.32 -10.90 22.79
C LYS A 112 -1.06 -10.95 21.94
N LEU A 113 -1.23 -10.94 20.63
CA LEU A 113 -0.18 -10.85 19.62
C LEU A 113 -0.32 -9.52 18.90
N PRO A 114 0.79 -8.88 18.49
CA PRO A 114 0.70 -7.67 17.67
C PRO A 114 -0.14 -7.90 16.43
N LEU A 115 -1.10 -7.02 16.18
CA LEU A 115 -1.94 -7.06 15.00
C LEU A 115 -1.20 -6.44 13.81
N MET A 116 -1.33 -7.07 12.64
CA MET A 116 -0.92 -6.49 11.39
C MET A 116 -1.96 -5.45 10.96
N ILE A 117 -1.58 -4.18 10.93
CA ILE A 117 -2.46 -3.12 10.44
C ILE A 117 -2.19 -2.94 8.96
N THR A 118 -3.24 -3.08 8.18
CA THR A 118 -3.17 -2.98 6.72
C THR A 118 -3.99 -1.81 6.21
N PHE A 119 -3.67 -1.34 5.03
CA PHE A 119 -4.32 -0.20 4.41
C PHE A 119 -4.44 -0.37 2.89
N ASP A 120 -5.47 0.20 2.29
CA ASP A 120 -5.68 0.21 0.85
C ASP A 120 -5.51 1.65 0.34
N GLY A 121 -4.26 2.06 0.17
CA GLY A 121 -3.87 3.42 -0.20
C GLY A 121 -3.07 3.48 -1.50
N GLU A 122 -3.73 3.15 -2.63
CA GLU A 122 -3.09 3.04 -3.95
C GLU A 122 -2.39 4.34 -4.37
N TRP A 123 -3.03 5.49 -4.12
CA TRP A 123 -2.47 6.83 -4.38
C TRP A 123 -2.39 7.67 -3.10
N GLY A 124 -2.11 7.01 -1.98
CA GLY A 124 -1.92 7.64 -0.69
C GLY A 124 -3.08 7.47 0.27
N LEU A 125 -2.88 7.90 1.51
CA LEU A 125 -3.86 7.72 2.59
C LEU A 125 -5.16 8.47 2.32
N ALA A 126 -5.13 9.57 1.56
CA ALA A 126 -6.33 10.35 1.18
C ALA A 126 -7.34 9.56 0.36
N MET A 127 -6.95 8.43 -0.23
CA MET A 127 -7.90 7.49 -0.86
C MET A 127 -8.98 7.05 0.14
N ARG A 128 -8.64 6.94 1.41
CA ARG A 128 -9.52 6.41 2.46
C ARG A 128 -9.72 7.37 3.63
N LEU A 129 -8.72 8.18 3.98
CA LEU A 129 -8.70 8.97 5.19
C LEU A 129 -8.79 10.47 4.91
N ARG A 130 -9.76 11.12 5.53
CA ARG A 130 -9.84 12.58 5.54
C ARG A 130 -8.78 13.18 6.45
N GLY A 131 -8.21 14.32 6.03
CA GLY A 131 -7.19 15.05 6.78
C GLY A 131 -5.76 14.60 6.48
N THR A 132 -5.54 13.79 5.43
CA THR A 132 -4.23 13.40 4.93
C THR A 132 -3.90 14.13 3.61
N PRO A 133 -2.62 14.25 3.24
CA PRO A 133 -2.22 14.83 1.95
C PRO A 133 -2.85 14.08 0.77
N VAL A 134 -3.29 14.84 -0.23
CA VAL A 134 -3.91 14.31 -1.45
C VAL A 134 -2.87 14.24 -2.55
N PHE A 135 -2.70 13.07 -3.13
CA PHE A 135 -1.82 12.83 -4.28
C PHE A 135 -2.65 12.54 -5.54
N PRO A 136 -2.07 12.78 -6.74
CA PRO A 136 -2.71 12.37 -7.98
C PRO A 136 -2.92 10.85 -8.04
N ARG A 137 -3.86 10.42 -8.88
CA ARG A 137 -4.03 9.00 -9.20
C ARG A 137 -2.84 8.46 -10.00
N ASN A 138 -2.66 7.15 -9.97
CA ASN A 138 -1.50 6.48 -10.54
C ASN A 138 -1.31 6.76 -12.05
N MET A 139 -2.38 6.93 -12.83
CA MET A 139 -2.28 7.27 -14.25
C MET A 139 -1.54 8.62 -14.47
N VAL A 140 -1.76 9.60 -13.59
CA VAL A 140 -1.02 10.87 -13.64
C VAL A 140 0.43 10.67 -13.20
N LEU A 141 0.66 9.88 -12.16
CA LEU A 141 2.02 9.53 -11.71
C LEU A 141 2.79 8.75 -12.79
N GLY A 142 2.09 7.94 -13.59
CA GLY A 142 2.64 7.22 -14.72
C GLY A 142 3.25 8.12 -15.82
N CYS A 143 2.81 9.38 -15.90
CA CYS A 143 3.38 10.38 -16.85
C CYS A 143 4.77 10.88 -16.42
N ILE A 144 5.17 10.69 -15.15
CA ILE A 144 6.48 11.08 -14.66
C ILE A 144 7.55 10.20 -15.32
N GLN A 145 8.57 10.80 -15.93
CA GLN A 145 9.63 10.06 -16.63
C GLN A 145 10.68 9.52 -15.64
N ASP A 146 11.04 10.29 -14.63
CA ASP A 146 12.05 9.90 -13.65
C ASP A 146 11.44 8.99 -12.57
N ASN A 147 11.76 7.70 -12.63
CA ASN A 147 11.31 6.70 -11.66
C ASN A 147 11.84 6.94 -10.24
N LYS A 148 12.89 7.73 -10.07
CA LYS A 148 13.35 8.14 -8.75
C LYS A 148 12.27 8.95 -8.00
N LEU A 149 11.50 9.77 -8.70
CA LEU A 149 10.37 10.49 -8.09
C LEU A 149 9.25 9.55 -7.64
N ILE A 150 9.03 8.45 -8.37
CA ILE A 150 8.07 7.43 -7.96
C ILE A 150 8.57 6.64 -6.74
N TYR A 151 9.87 6.37 -6.67
CA TYR A 151 10.49 5.79 -5.48
C TYR A 151 10.34 6.70 -4.25
N GLU A 152 10.64 8.00 -4.39
CA GLU A 152 10.47 8.96 -3.29
C GLU A 152 9.00 9.13 -2.89
N TYR A 153 8.08 9.05 -3.85
CA TYR A 153 6.65 8.98 -3.56
C TYR A 153 6.31 7.75 -2.70
N GLY A 154 6.85 6.58 -3.04
CA GLY A 154 6.68 5.35 -2.24
C GLY A 154 7.23 5.51 -0.81
N ARG A 155 8.39 6.15 -0.65
CA ARG A 155 8.96 6.47 0.67
C ARG A 155 8.06 7.40 1.49
N GLU A 156 7.48 8.42 0.85
CA GLU A 156 6.53 9.31 1.53
C GLU A 156 5.28 8.56 1.97
N MET A 157 4.75 7.65 1.14
CA MET A 157 3.64 6.79 1.52
C MET A 157 3.98 5.90 2.72
N ALA A 158 5.18 5.32 2.74
CA ALA A 158 5.65 4.54 3.88
C ALA A 158 5.74 5.38 5.16
N ARG A 159 6.26 6.61 5.06
CA ARG A 159 6.33 7.54 6.19
C ARG A 159 4.93 7.84 6.76
N GLN A 160 3.94 8.08 5.90
CA GLN A 160 2.55 8.33 6.32
C GLN A 160 1.93 7.07 6.95
N CYS A 161 2.13 5.91 6.36
CA CYS A 161 1.71 4.62 6.90
C CYS A 161 2.29 4.37 8.29
N ALA A 162 3.59 4.58 8.46
CA ALA A 162 4.28 4.39 9.74
C ALA A 162 3.71 5.28 10.85
N GLN A 163 3.33 6.53 10.55
CA GLN A 163 2.70 7.44 11.51
C GLN A 163 1.34 6.95 12.03
N LEU A 164 0.65 6.10 11.26
CA LEU A 164 -0.64 5.50 11.62
C LEU A 164 -0.51 4.05 12.11
N GLY A 165 0.73 3.55 12.26
CA GLY A 165 0.97 2.17 12.66
C GLY A 165 0.58 1.14 11.60
N VAL A 166 0.58 1.51 10.31
CA VAL A 166 0.28 0.62 9.19
C VAL A 166 1.56 -0.09 8.75
N GLN A 167 1.53 -1.43 8.72
CA GLN A 167 2.66 -2.27 8.30
C GLN A 167 2.56 -2.75 6.85
N VAL A 168 1.34 -2.82 6.29
CA VAL A 168 1.12 -3.31 4.92
C VAL A 168 0.24 -2.33 4.17
N ASN A 169 0.68 -1.88 3.01
CA ASN A 169 -0.17 -1.13 2.09
C ASN A 169 -0.51 -2.01 0.87
N PHE A 170 -1.80 -2.20 0.58
CA PHE A 170 -2.27 -2.92 -0.60
C PHE A 170 -2.09 -2.06 -1.87
N ALA A 171 -0.84 -1.77 -2.16
CA ALA A 171 -0.31 -1.01 -3.29
C ALA A 171 1.11 -1.49 -3.60
N PRO A 172 1.58 -1.34 -4.83
CA PRO A 172 0.99 -0.65 -5.98
C PRO A 172 0.00 -1.49 -6.80
N VAL A 173 -0.80 -0.78 -7.63
CA VAL A 173 -1.59 -1.40 -8.69
C VAL A 173 -0.66 -1.71 -9.87
N ALA A 174 -0.50 -2.99 -10.17
CA ALA A 174 0.34 -3.50 -11.25
C ALA A 174 -0.46 -3.81 -12.53
N ASP A 175 -1.78 -3.64 -12.48
CA ASP A 175 -2.63 -3.82 -13.66
C ASP A 175 -2.27 -2.85 -14.76
N VAL A 176 -2.14 -3.34 -15.98
CA VAL A 176 -1.95 -2.54 -17.20
C VAL A 176 -3.30 -2.18 -17.80
N ASN A 177 -3.56 -0.90 -18.06
CA ASN A 177 -4.86 -0.42 -18.54
C ASN A 177 -5.01 -0.63 -20.07
N ILE A 178 -5.07 -1.89 -20.51
CA ILE A 178 -5.14 -2.26 -21.93
C ILE A 178 -6.55 -2.21 -22.51
N ASN A 179 -7.58 -2.41 -21.69
CA ASN A 179 -8.95 -2.35 -22.15
C ASN A 179 -9.58 -0.99 -21.79
N PRO A 180 -9.87 -0.12 -22.78
CA PRO A 180 -10.47 1.19 -22.55
C PRO A 180 -11.89 1.13 -21.95
N LYS A 181 -12.54 -0.04 -22.04
CA LYS A 181 -13.86 -0.29 -21.45
C LYS A 181 -13.80 -0.79 -20.01
N ASN A 182 -12.60 -0.99 -19.47
CA ASN A 182 -12.43 -1.49 -18.12
C ASN A 182 -13.10 -0.55 -17.10
N PRO A 183 -14.08 -1.04 -16.30
CA PRO A 183 -14.83 -0.18 -15.39
C PRO A 183 -14.13 0.07 -14.06
N VAL A 184 -13.05 -0.67 -13.74
CA VAL A 184 -12.45 -0.73 -12.40
C VAL A 184 -11.03 -0.16 -12.37
N ILE A 185 -10.15 -0.58 -13.26
CA ILE A 185 -8.72 -0.20 -13.24
C ILE A 185 -8.55 1.23 -13.74
N ASN A 186 -8.73 1.50 -15.01
CA ASN A 186 -8.71 2.84 -15.56
C ASN A 186 -7.59 3.71 -14.93
N THR A 187 -7.92 4.85 -14.34
CA THR A 187 -6.97 5.80 -13.72
C THR A 187 -6.22 5.26 -12.49
N ARG A 188 -6.54 4.06 -12.02
CA ARG A 188 -5.80 3.38 -10.95
C ARG A 188 -4.50 2.74 -11.46
N SER A 189 -4.41 2.39 -12.74
CA SER A 189 -3.17 1.95 -13.38
C SER A 189 -2.17 3.09 -13.56
N PHE A 190 -0.88 2.77 -13.64
CA PHE A 190 0.17 3.72 -14.02
C PHE A 190 0.22 3.97 -15.55
N GLY A 191 -0.50 3.20 -16.36
CA GLY A 191 -0.52 3.38 -17.82
C GLY A 191 -0.99 2.16 -18.60
N GLU A 192 -0.71 2.22 -19.91
CA GLU A 192 -1.15 1.24 -20.90
C GLU A 192 0.01 0.40 -21.47
N ASP A 193 1.25 0.80 -21.20
CA ASP A 193 2.46 0.07 -21.61
C ASP A 193 2.96 -0.79 -20.45
N PRO A 194 3.02 -2.12 -20.59
CA PRO A 194 3.36 -3.04 -19.51
C PRO A 194 4.76 -2.82 -18.94
N VAL A 195 5.75 -2.47 -19.79
CA VAL A 195 7.13 -2.22 -19.34
C VAL A 195 7.18 -0.97 -18.46
N ARG A 196 6.56 0.12 -18.92
CA ARG A 196 6.50 1.36 -18.15
C ARG A 196 5.70 1.21 -16.85
N VAL A 197 4.61 0.45 -16.87
CA VAL A 197 3.84 0.13 -15.66
C VAL A 197 4.71 -0.65 -14.69
N ALA A 198 5.43 -1.69 -15.16
CA ALA A 198 6.33 -2.48 -14.33
C ALA A 198 7.41 -1.62 -13.66
N ASP A 199 8.05 -0.72 -14.41
CA ASP A 199 9.06 0.21 -13.87
C ASP A 199 8.50 1.10 -12.75
N LYS A 200 7.27 1.63 -12.92
CA LYS A 200 6.59 2.43 -11.89
C LYS A 200 6.25 1.60 -10.66
N VAL A 201 5.74 0.39 -10.88
CA VAL A 201 5.38 -0.56 -9.82
C VAL A 201 6.61 -0.93 -8.99
N VAL A 202 7.72 -1.27 -9.63
CA VAL A 202 8.99 -1.58 -8.95
C VAL A 202 9.49 -0.38 -8.15
N ALA A 203 9.49 0.82 -8.74
CA ALA A 203 9.94 2.02 -8.04
C ALA A 203 9.08 2.33 -6.82
N TYR A 204 7.74 2.28 -6.96
CA TYR A 204 6.82 2.55 -5.85
C TYR A 204 6.94 1.49 -4.74
N ALA A 205 6.93 0.20 -5.10
CA ALA A 205 7.09 -0.90 -4.15
C ALA A 205 8.42 -0.79 -3.38
N SER A 206 9.53 -0.55 -4.08
CA SER A 206 10.84 -0.35 -3.46
C SER A 206 10.86 0.85 -2.51
N GLY A 207 10.16 1.92 -2.85
CA GLY A 207 10.01 3.08 -1.96
C GLY A 207 9.25 2.74 -0.68
N LEU A 208 8.12 2.01 -0.77
CA LEU A 208 7.36 1.52 0.39
C LEU A 208 8.23 0.63 1.28
N GLU A 209 8.88 -0.37 0.70
CA GLU A 209 9.70 -1.35 1.42
C GLU A 209 10.92 -0.71 2.09
N SER A 210 11.57 0.26 1.44
CA SER A 210 12.68 1.01 2.04
C SER A 210 12.28 1.83 3.25
N GLY A 211 11.00 2.23 3.31
CA GLY A 211 10.40 2.93 4.45
C GLY A 211 9.82 2.00 5.52
N GLY A 212 9.98 0.68 5.38
CA GLY A 212 9.55 -0.32 6.36
C GLY A 212 8.09 -0.75 6.25
N VAL A 213 7.42 -0.47 5.14
CA VAL A 213 6.03 -0.87 4.87
C VAL A 213 6.00 -1.92 3.77
N LEU A 214 5.38 -3.07 4.04
CA LEU A 214 5.23 -4.12 3.04
C LEU A 214 4.31 -3.66 1.91
N SER A 215 4.76 -3.85 0.68
CA SER A 215 4.01 -3.59 -0.53
C SER A 215 3.23 -4.82 -0.99
N VAL A 216 2.15 -4.61 -1.72
CA VAL A 216 1.33 -5.69 -2.30
C VAL A 216 0.92 -5.32 -3.72
N CYS A 217 1.61 -5.92 -4.70
CA CYS A 217 1.23 -5.76 -6.10
C CYS A 217 -0.13 -6.42 -6.36
N LYS A 218 -1.02 -5.71 -7.03
CA LYS A 218 -2.39 -6.16 -7.31
C LYS A 218 -2.85 -5.69 -8.69
N HIS A 219 -3.79 -6.43 -9.34
CA HIS A 219 -4.61 -7.53 -8.83
C HIS A 219 -4.25 -8.81 -9.62
N PHE A 220 -3.54 -9.71 -9.02
CA PHE A 220 -3.15 -10.97 -9.67
C PHE A 220 -4.39 -11.79 -10.09
N PRO A 221 -4.40 -12.40 -11.29
CA PRO A 221 -3.34 -12.45 -12.32
C PRO A 221 -3.33 -11.26 -13.29
N GLY A 222 -4.17 -10.25 -13.09
CA GLY A 222 -4.34 -9.05 -13.90
C GLY A 222 -5.81 -8.71 -14.11
N HIS A 223 -6.17 -7.46 -13.89
CA HIS A 223 -7.54 -6.96 -14.03
C HIS A 223 -7.68 -5.91 -15.14
N GLY A 224 -6.56 -5.49 -15.77
CA GLY A 224 -6.55 -4.38 -16.72
C GLY A 224 -7.23 -4.66 -18.06
N ASP A 225 -7.39 -5.93 -18.44
CA ASP A 225 -8.02 -6.37 -19.70
C ASP A 225 -9.49 -6.84 -19.52
N THR A 226 -10.06 -6.71 -18.33
CA THR A 226 -11.45 -7.11 -18.08
C THR A 226 -12.43 -5.99 -18.47
N ASP A 227 -13.66 -6.37 -18.84
CA ASP A 227 -14.79 -5.45 -19.10
C ASP A 227 -15.88 -5.54 -18.04
N VAL A 228 -15.69 -6.39 -17.04
CA VAL A 228 -16.64 -6.63 -15.95
C VAL A 228 -16.02 -6.18 -14.62
N ASP A 229 -16.81 -5.47 -13.81
CA ASP A 229 -16.45 -5.11 -12.45
C ASP A 229 -16.50 -6.35 -11.55
N SER A 230 -15.32 -6.76 -11.03
CA SER A 230 -15.17 -7.92 -10.14
C SER A 230 -15.93 -7.80 -8.80
N HIS A 231 -16.37 -6.59 -8.42
CA HIS A 231 -17.24 -6.39 -7.27
C HIS A 231 -18.71 -6.76 -7.55
N LYS A 232 -19.08 -6.91 -8.82
CA LYS A 232 -20.45 -7.20 -9.27
C LYS A 232 -20.63 -8.59 -9.83
N ALA A 233 -19.61 -9.10 -10.55
CA ALA A 233 -19.62 -10.41 -11.16
C ALA A 233 -18.19 -10.93 -11.33
N LEU A 234 -18.03 -12.24 -11.53
CA LEU A 234 -16.73 -12.84 -11.83
C LEU A 234 -16.31 -12.46 -13.26
N PRO A 235 -15.21 -11.72 -13.44
CA PRO A 235 -14.67 -11.45 -14.79
C PRO A 235 -14.16 -12.74 -15.42
N VAL A 236 -14.39 -12.90 -16.72
CA VAL A 236 -13.86 -14.01 -17.49
C VAL A 236 -12.90 -13.45 -18.54
N LEU A 237 -11.68 -13.96 -18.57
CA LEU A 237 -10.69 -13.63 -19.59
C LEU A 237 -10.66 -14.77 -20.62
N PRO A 238 -11.31 -14.61 -21.79
CA PRO A 238 -11.39 -15.65 -22.82
C PRO A 238 -10.12 -15.70 -23.68
N PHE A 239 -8.95 -15.50 -23.06
CA PHE A 239 -7.68 -15.40 -23.74
C PHE A 239 -6.88 -16.70 -23.66
N THR A 240 -6.03 -16.93 -24.65
CA THR A 240 -5.07 -18.03 -24.63
C THR A 240 -4.00 -17.78 -23.56
N ARG A 241 -3.38 -18.85 -23.08
CA ARG A 241 -2.26 -18.73 -22.16
C ARG A 241 -1.13 -17.88 -22.72
N GLU A 242 -0.82 -18.05 -24.02
CA GLU A 242 0.21 -17.26 -24.70
C GLU A 242 -0.03 -15.75 -24.55
N ARG A 243 -1.29 -15.30 -24.74
CA ARG A 243 -1.64 -13.89 -24.51
C ARG A 243 -1.47 -13.48 -23.06
N LEU A 244 -1.87 -14.32 -22.11
CA LEU A 244 -1.75 -14.00 -20.67
C LEU A 244 -0.28 -13.95 -20.21
N ASP A 245 0.60 -14.69 -20.88
CA ASP A 245 2.04 -14.71 -20.56
C ASP A 245 2.80 -13.53 -21.21
N THR A 246 2.19 -12.80 -22.15
CA THR A 246 2.83 -11.73 -22.93
C THR A 246 2.31 -10.32 -22.68
N VAL A 247 1.29 -10.18 -21.84
CA VAL A 247 0.61 -8.88 -21.58
C VAL A 247 0.68 -8.45 -20.10
#